data_6073266a947eb5a0a846ffb09460c8ad
#
_entry.id   6073266a947eb5a0a846ffb09460c8ad
#
_cell.length_a   1.000
_cell.length_b   1.000
_cell.length_c   1.000
_cell.angle_alpha   90.00
_cell.angle_beta   90.00
_cell.angle_gamma   90.00
#
_symmetry.space_group_name_H-M   'P 1'
#
loop_
_entity.id
_entity.type
_entity.pdbx_description
1 polymer ?
#
loop_
_entity_poly.entity_id
_entity_poly.type
_entity_poly.pdbx_seq_one_letter_code
_entity_poly.pdbx_strand_id
1 'polypeptide(L)'
;IDGVAAVIVLAAGGGTRMKSTKSKLLHEVAGRPMLSWAVGAARGLNPDHLVVVVGHRREQVEAHLAEDAPDVTTAVQAEQKGTGHAVACGLEGLGELHGEVVVTYGDVPMLTGETLQQMVEVHRERRNLVTVLTAEVEDPTGYGRILRDGEAVVGIVEHKDADEAQRAVREINSGIYVFDAGALRDGVSKLSNDNVQGEYYLTDVVTMAADGTVEVPG
;
A
#
# COMPACT_ATOMS: atom_id res chain seq x y z
N ILE A 1 -12.98 -16.67 0.95
CA ILE A 1 -11.73 -16.99 0.25
C ILE A 1 -10.73 -17.60 1.24
N ASP A 2 -9.79 -18.37 0.73
CA ASP A 2 -8.62 -18.74 1.53
C ASP A 2 -7.89 -17.47 1.93
N GLY A 3 -7.40 -17.41 3.16
CA GLY A 3 -6.76 -16.23 3.72
C GLY A 3 -5.50 -15.81 2.97
N VAL A 4 -5.11 -14.55 3.14
CA VAL A 4 -3.82 -14.03 2.64
C VAL A 4 -2.77 -14.09 3.75
N ALA A 5 -1.48 -14.07 3.39
CA ALA A 5 -0.40 -14.12 4.38
C ALA A 5 -0.40 -12.88 5.30
N ALA A 6 -0.55 -11.71 4.74
CA ALA A 6 -0.59 -10.47 5.50
C ALA A 6 -1.37 -9.37 4.79
N VAL A 7 -1.93 -8.46 5.58
CA VAL A 7 -2.38 -7.14 5.13
C VAL A 7 -1.58 -6.09 5.89
N ILE A 8 -0.97 -5.18 5.16
CA ILE A 8 -0.24 -4.04 5.70
C ILE A 8 -1.03 -2.77 5.39
N VAL A 9 -1.52 -2.12 6.45
CA VAL A 9 -2.25 -0.84 6.35
C VAL A 9 -1.27 0.29 6.65
N LEU A 10 -1.01 1.13 5.67
CA LEU A 10 -0.12 2.27 5.81
C LEU A 10 -0.85 3.44 6.48
N ALA A 11 -0.39 3.80 7.67
CA ALA A 11 -0.97 4.82 8.52
C ALA A 11 0.09 5.80 9.07
N ALA A 12 1.31 5.79 8.51
CA ALA A 12 2.42 6.61 8.95
C ALA A 12 2.45 8.00 8.29
N GLY A 13 1.73 8.21 7.19
CA GLY A 13 1.67 9.47 6.46
C GLY A 13 1.07 10.58 7.33
N GLY A 14 1.87 11.60 7.65
CA GLY A 14 1.41 12.76 8.40
C GLY A 14 0.49 13.65 7.57
N GLY A 15 -0.74 13.87 8.03
CA GLY A 15 -1.62 14.92 7.51
C GLY A 15 -1.09 16.31 7.86
N THR A 16 0.04 16.72 7.31
CA THR A 16 0.69 18.01 7.60
C THR A 16 -0.16 19.23 7.21
N ARG A 17 -1.22 19.02 6.42
CA ARG A 17 -2.09 20.08 5.92
C ARG A 17 -3.32 20.36 6.81
N MET A 18 -3.62 19.50 7.78
CA MET A 18 -4.77 19.71 8.67
C MET A 18 -4.33 20.44 9.95
N LYS A 19 -4.94 21.57 10.22
CA LYS A 19 -4.76 22.35 11.45
C LYS A 19 -5.36 21.69 12.70
N SER A 20 -5.77 20.44 12.62
CA SER A 20 -6.37 19.67 13.70
C SER A 20 -5.31 19.00 14.57
N THR A 21 -5.52 18.97 15.88
CA THR A 21 -4.73 18.19 16.82
C THR A 21 -5.03 16.70 16.73
N LYS A 22 -6.16 16.32 16.11
CA LYS A 22 -6.59 14.96 15.88
C LYS A 22 -5.95 14.40 14.58
N SER A 23 -5.44 13.19 14.63
CA SER A 23 -4.96 12.50 13.43
C SER A 23 -6.04 12.44 12.35
N LYS A 24 -5.67 12.68 11.08
CA LYS A 24 -6.58 12.55 9.93
C LYS A 24 -7.28 11.18 9.90
N LEU A 25 -6.55 10.10 10.25
CA LEU A 25 -7.05 8.73 10.22
C LEU A 25 -8.16 8.46 11.23
N LEU A 26 -8.29 9.29 12.26
CA LEU A 26 -9.32 9.21 13.30
C LEU A 26 -10.52 10.10 13.01
N HIS A 27 -10.50 10.89 11.94
CA HIS A 27 -11.66 11.61 11.47
C HIS A 27 -12.72 10.63 10.97
N GLU A 28 -13.97 10.91 11.32
CA GLU A 28 -15.07 10.00 11.03
C GLU A 28 -15.67 10.23 9.65
N VAL A 29 -15.98 9.13 8.99
CA VAL A 29 -16.79 9.06 7.78
C VAL A 29 -17.94 8.10 8.09
N ALA A 30 -19.17 8.56 7.91
CA ALA A 30 -20.38 7.81 8.26
C ALA A 30 -20.35 7.28 9.71
N GLY A 31 -19.91 8.11 10.66
CA GLY A 31 -19.91 7.81 12.09
C GLY A 31 -18.80 6.89 12.57
N ARG A 32 -17.80 6.60 11.72
CA ARG A 32 -16.71 5.68 12.04
C ARG A 32 -15.36 6.25 11.57
N PRO A 33 -14.28 6.15 12.35
CA PRO A 33 -12.95 6.60 11.94
C PRO A 33 -12.50 5.95 10.62
N MET A 34 -11.82 6.71 9.77
CA MET A 34 -11.32 6.19 8.49
C MET A 34 -10.46 4.95 8.66
N LEU A 35 -9.58 4.93 9.67
CA LEU A 35 -8.74 3.77 9.97
C LEU A 35 -9.56 2.52 10.30
N SER A 36 -10.67 2.66 11.02
CA SER A 36 -11.55 1.53 11.35
C SER A 36 -12.21 0.93 10.11
N TRP A 37 -12.56 1.74 9.12
CA TRP A 37 -13.03 1.25 7.83
C TRP A 37 -11.95 0.45 7.09
N ALA A 38 -10.71 0.96 7.06
CA ALA A 38 -9.58 0.30 6.40
C ALA A 38 -9.24 -1.04 7.07
N VAL A 39 -9.20 -1.09 8.39
CA VAL A 39 -8.97 -2.32 9.17
C VAL A 39 -10.11 -3.32 8.95
N GLY A 40 -11.36 -2.87 8.93
CA GLY A 40 -12.51 -3.72 8.65
C GLY A 40 -12.47 -4.36 7.26
N ALA A 41 -12.09 -3.59 6.24
CA ALA A 41 -11.91 -4.10 4.88
C ALA A 41 -10.77 -5.16 4.84
N ALA A 42 -9.65 -4.88 5.51
CA ALA A 42 -8.51 -5.80 5.60
C ALA A 42 -8.88 -7.14 6.27
N ARG A 43 -9.68 -7.10 7.32
CA ARG A 43 -10.18 -8.33 8.00
C ARG A 43 -11.01 -9.22 7.08
N GLY A 44 -11.68 -8.63 6.09
CA GLY A 44 -12.43 -9.38 5.08
C GLY A 44 -11.59 -10.33 4.23
N LEU A 45 -10.26 -10.16 4.22
CA LEU A 45 -9.31 -11.05 3.56
C LEU A 45 -8.82 -12.21 4.43
N ASN A 46 -9.26 -12.29 5.68
CA ASN A 46 -8.83 -13.31 6.63
C ASN A 46 -7.30 -13.48 6.69
N PRO A 47 -6.54 -12.41 6.96
CA PRO A 47 -5.08 -12.45 6.93
C PRO A 47 -4.51 -13.19 8.13
N ASP A 48 -3.38 -13.89 7.93
CA ASP A 48 -2.61 -14.46 9.04
C ASP A 48 -1.98 -13.37 9.91
N HIS A 49 -1.59 -12.26 9.26
CA HIS A 49 -1.06 -11.08 9.92
C HIS A 49 -1.77 -9.83 9.44
N LEU A 50 -2.27 -9.03 10.37
CA LEU A 50 -2.82 -7.71 10.10
C LEU A 50 -1.98 -6.65 10.81
N VAL A 51 -1.24 -5.86 10.02
CA VAL A 51 -0.26 -4.88 10.50
C VAL A 51 -0.68 -3.48 10.10
N VAL A 52 -0.67 -2.56 11.05
CA VAL A 52 -0.83 -1.13 10.79
C VAL A 52 0.53 -0.45 11.01
N VAL A 53 1.05 0.17 9.97
CA VAL A 53 2.30 0.94 10.06
C VAL A 53 1.99 2.34 10.51
N VAL A 54 2.48 2.70 11.69
CA VAL A 54 2.26 4.01 12.34
C VAL A 54 3.53 4.85 12.32
N GLY A 55 3.39 6.16 12.43
CA GLY A 55 4.51 7.07 12.37
C GLY A 55 4.32 8.27 13.28
N HIS A 56 4.40 9.46 12.70
CA HIS A 56 4.20 10.70 13.42
C HIS A 56 2.80 10.74 14.05
N ARG A 57 2.70 11.19 15.32
CA ARG A 57 1.47 11.19 16.14
C ARG A 57 0.86 9.80 16.33
N ARG A 58 1.71 8.79 16.40
CA ARG A 58 1.30 7.39 16.56
C ARG A 58 0.50 7.12 17.83
N GLU A 59 0.69 7.92 18.88
CA GLU A 59 0.05 7.72 20.18
C GLU A 59 -1.48 7.70 20.06
N GLN A 60 -2.07 8.61 19.27
CA GLN A 60 -3.52 8.65 19.04
C GLN A 60 -4.00 7.43 18.26
N VAL A 61 -3.28 7.03 17.24
CA VAL A 61 -3.61 5.88 16.39
C VAL A 61 -3.44 4.58 17.18
N GLU A 62 -2.35 4.43 17.93
CA GLU A 62 -2.10 3.27 18.78
C GLU A 62 -3.16 3.13 19.87
N ALA A 63 -3.55 4.22 20.53
CA ALA A 63 -4.60 4.22 21.53
C ALA A 63 -5.96 3.81 20.94
N HIS A 64 -6.30 4.32 19.76
CA HIS A 64 -7.51 3.93 19.07
C HIS A 64 -7.52 2.44 18.69
N LEU A 65 -6.42 1.94 18.14
CA LEU A 65 -6.30 0.52 17.77
C LEU A 65 -6.36 -0.41 18.99
N ALA A 66 -5.80 0.00 20.11
CA ALA A 66 -5.86 -0.78 21.35
C ALA A 66 -7.29 -1.01 21.85
N GLU A 67 -8.19 -0.07 21.60
CA GLU A 67 -9.61 -0.15 21.94
C GLU A 67 -10.44 -0.83 20.84
N ASP A 68 -10.27 -0.42 19.59
CA ASP A 68 -11.13 -0.82 18.46
C ASP A 68 -10.68 -2.11 17.78
N ALA A 69 -9.38 -2.38 17.78
CA ALA A 69 -8.78 -3.51 17.08
C ALA A 69 -7.54 -4.07 17.83
N PRO A 70 -7.71 -4.64 19.03
CA PRO A 70 -6.59 -5.07 19.86
C PRO A 70 -5.79 -6.25 19.26
N ASP A 71 -6.33 -6.95 18.30
CA ASP A 71 -5.70 -8.04 17.56
C ASP A 71 -4.73 -7.57 16.45
N VAL A 72 -4.76 -6.28 16.11
CA VAL A 72 -3.89 -5.70 15.10
C VAL A 72 -2.48 -5.49 15.65
N THR A 73 -1.48 -5.88 14.87
CA THR A 73 -0.07 -5.58 15.18
C THR A 73 0.28 -4.19 14.64
N THR A 74 0.96 -3.39 15.42
CA THR A 74 1.51 -2.11 14.96
C THR A 74 3.00 -2.23 14.64
N ALA A 75 3.43 -1.56 13.59
CA ALA A 75 4.84 -1.36 13.25
C ALA A 75 5.12 0.13 13.16
N VAL A 76 6.30 0.57 13.60
CA VAL A 76 6.64 2.00 13.65
C VAL A 76 7.58 2.35 12.51
N GLN A 77 7.17 3.32 11.68
CA GLN A 77 8.06 4.02 10.77
C GLN A 77 8.49 5.33 11.45
N ALA A 78 9.67 5.32 12.06
CA ALA A 78 10.16 6.46 12.84
C ALA A 78 10.52 7.68 11.97
N GLU A 79 11.00 7.43 10.75
CA GLU A 79 11.37 8.46 9.77
C GLU A 79 10.58 8.28 8.48
N GLN A 80 10.08 9.38 7.92
CA GLN A 80 9.32 9.40 6.66
C GLN A 80 10.26 9.23 5.45
N LYS A 81 10.59 7.99 5.11
CA LYS A 81 11.48 7.65 3.99
C LYS A 81 10.76 7.09 2.76
N GLY A 82 9.44 7.24 2.71
CA GLY A 82 8.61 6.82 1.60
C GLY A 82 7.79 5.56 1.86
N THR A 83 6.92 5.22 0.90
CA THR A 83 5.98 4.10 0.99
C THR A 83 6.66 2.73 0.99
N GLY A 84 7.74 2.58 0.23
CA GLY A 84 8.55 1.36 0.25
C GLY A 84 9.21 1.10 1.60
N HIS A 85 9.72 2.15 2.24
CA HIS A 85 10.26 2.06 3.59
C HIS A 85 9.18 1.73 4.63
N ALA A 86 7.99 2.31 4.49
CA ALA A 86 6.85 1.99 5.37
C ALA A 86 6.47 0.51 5.29
N VAL A 87 6.42 -0.06 4.09
CA VAL A 87 6.16 -1.48 3.89
C VAL A 87 7.28 -2.34 4.49
N ALA A 88 8.55 -1.94 4.33
CA ALA A 88 9.67 -2.62 4.97
C ALA A 88 9.51 -2.68 6.48
N CYS A 89 9.13 -1.57 7.12
CA CYS A 89 8.82 -1.53 8.56
C CYS A 89 7.69 -2.48 8.93
N GLY A 90 6.64 -2.56 8.10
CA GLY A 90 5.52 -3.48 8.33
C GLY A 90 5.89 -4.96 8.19
N LEU A 91 6.86 -5.29 7.37
CA LEU A 91 7.35 -6.65 7.17
C LEU A 91 8.32 -7.11 8.26
N GLU A 92 8.95 -6.17 8.96
CA GLU A 92 9.84 -6.51 10.09
C GLU A 92 9.09 -7.32 11.15
N GLY A 93 9.68 -8.40 11.58
CA GLY A 93 9.10 -9.26 12.63
C GLY A 93 8.01 -10.22 12.19
N LEU A 94 7.56 -10.19 10.92
CA LEU A 94 6.57 -11.15 10.42
C LEU A 94 7.17 -12.52 10.06
N GLY A 95 8.49 -12.67 10.10
CA GLY A 95 9.14 -13.92 9.71
C GLY A 95 8.97 -14.24 8.23
N GLU A 96 9.03 -15.50 7.89
CA GLU A 96 8.83 -15.98 6.52
C GLU A 96 7.33 -15.93 6.18
N LEU A 97 7.00 -15.41 4.99
CA LEU A 97 5.65 -15.30 4.49
C LEU A 97 5.51 -16.06 3.18
N HIS A 98 4.43 -16.82 3.06
CA HIS A 98 4.06 -17.53 1.85
C HIS A 98 2.65 -17.10 1.41
N GLY A 99 2.48 -16.84 0.14
CA GLY A 99 1.22 -16.38 -0.43
C GLY A 99 1.21 -14.89 -0.71
N GLU A 100 0.10 -14.23 -0.48
CA GLU A 100 -0.09 -12.83 -0.85
C GLU A 100 0.08 -11.89 0.34
N VAL A 101 0.66 -10.73 0.06
CA VAL A 101 0.66 -9.56 0.95
C VAL A 101 -0.13 -8.45 0.28
N VAL A 102 -1.16 -7.97 0.96
CA VAL A 102 -1.98 -6.85 0.50
C VAL A 102 -1.50 -5.58 1.19
N VAL A 103 -1.27 -4.53 0.41
CA VAL A 103 -0.91 -3.20 0.93
C VAL A 103 -2.05 -2.25 0.66
N THR A 104 -2.53 -1.59 1.71
CA THR A 104 -3.59 -0.59 1.65
C THR A 104 -3.26 0.60 2.56
N TYR A 105 -4.13 1.59 2.57
CA TYR A 105 -3.96 2.82 3.37
C TYR A 105 -5.07 2.97 4.39
N GLY A 106 -4.74 3.61 5.51
CA GLY A 106 -5.68 3.90 6.58
C GLY A 106 -6.70 5.01 6.27
N ASP A 107 -6.51 5.75 5.18
CA ASP A 107 -7.33 6.89 4.76
C ASP A 107 -8.15 6.65 3.48
N VAL A 108 -8.49 5.41 3.19
CA VAL A 108 -9.34 5.02 2.06
C VAL A 108 -10.64 4.37 2.53
N PRO A 109 -11.57 5.16 3.14
CA PRO A 109 -12.75 4.61 3.79
C PRO A 109 -13.76 3.97 2.82
N MET A 110 -13.68 4.29 1.53
CA MET A 110 -14.55 3.75 0.48
C MET A 110 -14.07 2.40 -0.07
N LEU A 111 -12.87 1.98 0.26
CA LEU A 111 -12.35 0.68 -0.13
C LEU A 111 -13.05 -0.42 0.68
N THR A 112 -13.69 -1.35 -0.02
CA THR A 112 -14.43 -2.44 0.62
C THR A 112 -13.62 -3.73 0.66
N GLY A 113 -13.97 -4.61 1.61
CA GLY A 113 -13.42 -5.97 1.66
C GLY A 113 -13.69 -6.76 0.39
N GLU A 114 -14.84 -6.55 -0.26
CA GLU A 114 -15.20 -7.19 -1.54
C GLU A 114 -14.23 -6.80 -2.66
N THR A 115 -13.89 -5.52 -2.77
CA THR A 115 -12.90 -5.05 -3.77
C THR A 115 -11.54 -5.71 -3.54
N LEU A 116 -11.09 -5.79 -2.28
CA LEU A 116 -9.84 -6.45 -1.95
C LEU A 116 -9.89 -7.95 -2.27
N GLN A 117 -10.99 -8.63 -2.00
CA GLN A 117 -11.19 -10.04 -2.36
C GLN A 117 -11.10 -10.26 -3.87
N GLN A 118 -11.74 -9.41 -4.66
CA GLN A 118 -11.68 -9.47 -6.12
C GLN A 118 -10.25 -9.27 -6.63
N MET A 119 -9.49 -8.37 -6.03
CA MET A 119 -8.08 -8.17 -6.38
C MET A 119 -7.24 -9.43 -6.10
N VAL A 120 -7.43 -10.06 -4.95
CA VAL A 120 -6.73 -11.31 -4.59
C VAL A 120 -7.10 -12.45 -5.53
N GLU A 121 -8.38 -12.58 -5.88
CA GLU A 121 -8.84 -13.59 -6.84
C GLU A 121 -8.17 -13.41 -8.21
N VAL A 122 -8.19 -12.20 -8.77
CA VAL A 122 -7.51 -11.89 -10.04
C VAL A 122 -6.02 -12.15 -9.95
N HIS A 123 -5.40 -11.79 -8.84
CA HIS A 123 -3.97 -12.00 -8.59
C HIS A 123 -3.61 -13.51 -8.67
N ARG A 124 -4.41 -14.35 -8.01
CA ARG A 124 -4.23 -15.81 -7.99
C ARG A 124 -4.50 -16.45 -9.34
N GLU A 125 -5.62 -16.09 -9.99
CA GLU A 125 -6.00 -16.64 -11.29
C GLU A 125 -4.94 -16.36 -12.36
N ARG A 126 -4.40 -15.16 -12.36
CA ARG A 126 -3.39 -14.73 -13.33
C ARG A 126 -1.96 -15.06 -12.91
N ARG A 127 -1.76 -15.57 -11.70
CA ARG A 127 -0.44 -15.84 -11.12
C ARG A 127 0.48 -14.62 -11.19
N ASN A 128 -0.06 -13.47 -10.88
CA ASN A 128 0.69 -12.22 -10.92
C ASN A 128 1.73 -12.16 -9.79
N LEU A 129 2.83 -11.46 -10.02
CA LEU A 129 3.75 -11.04 -8.94
C LEU A 129 3.20 -9.82 -8.20
N VAL A 130 2.56 -8.91 -8.94
CA VAL A 130 1.92 -7.71 -8.42
C VAL A 130 0.60 -7.49 -9.14
N THR A 131 -0.43 -7.15 -8.39
CA THR A 131 -1.71 -6.65 -8.90
C THR A 131 -1.96 -5.29 -8.27
N VAL A 132 -2.25 -4.29 -9.07
CA VAL A 132 -2.50 -2.93 -8.63
C VAL A 132 -3.91 -2.49 -8.99
N LEU A 133 -4.59 -1.85 -8.05
CA LEU A 133 -5.86 -1.20 -8.31
C LEU A 133 -5.59 0.16 -8.97
N THR A 134 -6.14 0.36 -10.16
CA THR A 134 -6.00 1.60 -10.93
C THR A 134 -7.34 2.27 -11.15
N ALA A 135 -7.30 3.54 -11.50
CA ALA A 135 -8.47 4.30 -11.91
C ALA A 135 -8.10 5.27 -13.03
N GLU A 136 -9.06 5.55 -13.89
CA GLU A 136 -8.93 6.60 -14.89
C GLU A 136 -9.62 7.86 -14.39
N VAL A 137 -8.92 8.98 -14.37
CA VAL A 137 -9.41 10.26 -13.82
C VAL A 137 -9.22 11.40 -14.81
N GLU A 138 -10.02 12.46 -14.68
CA GLU A 138 -9.90 13.64 -15.55
C GLU A 138 -8.66 14.46 -15.19
N ASP A 139 -8.38 14.65 -13.91
CA ASP A 139 -7.20 15.38 -13.42
C ASP A 139 -6.31 14.44 -12.60
N PRO A 140 -5.25 13.87 -13.22
CA PRO A 140 -4.34 12.94 -12.55
C PRO A 140 -3.25 13.63 -11.72
N THR A 141 -3.28 14.96 -11.58
CA THR A 141 -2.23 15.72 -10.89
C THR A 141 -1.96 15.18 -9.47
N GLY A 142 -0.70 14.93 -9.18
CA GLY A 142 -0.24 14.44 -7.87
C GLY A 142 -0.25 12.93 -7.69
N TYR A 143 -0.92 12.19 -8.58
CA TYR A 143 -0.94 10.73 -8.52
C TYR A 143 0.18 10.11 -9.35
N GLY A 144 0.64 8.93 -8.94
CA GLY A 144 1.46 8.05 -9.77
C GLY A 144 0.71 7.64 -11.03
N ARG A 145 1.42 7.57 -12.16
CA ARG A 145 0.85 7.18 -13.46
C ARG A 145 1.17 5.75 -13.78
N ILE A 146 0.18 5.03 -14.29
CA ILE A 146 0.35 3.66 -14.79
C ILE A 146 0.95 3.73 -16.19
N LEU A 147 2.10 3.10 -16.37
CA LEU A 147 2.76 2.99 -17.66
C LEU A 147 2.45 1.63 -18.27
N ARG A 148 2.00 1.63 -19.52
CA ARG A 148 1.60 0.41 -20.23
C ARG A 148 2.36 0.23 -21.54
N ASP A 149 2.59 -1.04 -21.87
CA ASP A 149 2.92 -1.50 -23.22
C ASP A 149 1.77 -2.42 -23.68
N GLY A 150 0.91 -1.91 -24.55
CA GLY A 150 -0.36 -2.56 -24.86
C GLY A 150 -1.26 -2.67 -23.62
N GLU A 151 -1.67 -3.86 -23.26
CA GLU A 151 -2.46 -4.13 -22.06
C GLU A 151 -1.59 -4.36 -20.80
N ALA A 152 -0.29 -4.63 -21.00
CA ALA A 152 0.61 -4.93 -19.89
C ALA A 152 1.00 -3.66 -19.12
N VAL A 153 0.98 -3.72 -17.80
CA VAL A 153 1.57 -2.69 -16.95
C VAL A 153 3.07 -2.92 -16.89
N VAL A 154 3.85 -1.93 -17.31
CA VAL A 154 5.32 -1.99 -17.34
C VAL A 154 5.97 -1.19 -16.22
N GLY A 155 5.21 -0.38 -15.51
CA GLY A 155 5.70 0.37 -14.37
C GLY A 155 4.72 1.42 -13.88
N ILE A 156 5.12 2.10 -12.83
CA ILE A 156 4.42 3.26 -12.28
C ILE A 156 5.45 4.36 -12.07
N VAL A 157 5.17 5.55 -12.58
CA VAL A 157 5.99 6.73 -12.37
C VAL A 157 5.29 7.72 -11.46
N GLU A 158 5.97 8.19 -10.42
CA GLU A 158 5.46 9.21 -9.51
C GLU A 158 5.34 10.56 -10.24
N HIS A 159 4.35 11.37 -9.85
CA HIS A 159 4.06 12.64 -10.52
C HIS A 159 5.30 13.56 -10.63
N LYS A 160 6.10 13.64 -9.57
CA LYS A 160 7.28 14.51 -9.52
C LYS A 160 8.43 14.03 -10.40
N ASP A 161 8.49 12.73 -10.68
CA ASP A 161 9.51 12.11 -11.53
C ASP A 161 9.06 11.96 -12.99
N ALA A 162 7.77 12.20 -13.29
CA ALA A 162 7.19 12.03 -14.61
C ALA A 162 7.59 13.16 -15.57
N ASP A 163 7.88 12.80 -16.81
CA ASP A 163 8.02 13.74 -17.92
C ASP A 163 6.65 14.23 -18.42
N GLU A 164 6.64 15.13 -19.41
CA GLU A 164 5.40 15.72 -19.92
C GLU A 164 4.45 14.67 -20.53
N ALA A 165 4.99 13.71 -21.30
CA ALA A 165 4.20 12.64 -21.92
C ALA A 165 3.62 11.70 -20.85
N GLN A 166 4.39 11.35 -19.84
CA GLN A 166 3.94 10.51 -18.72
C GLN A 166 2.86 11.23 -17.90
N ARG A 167 3.01 12.52 -17.65
CA ARG A 167 2.01 13.33 -16.93
C ARG A 167 0.67 13.43 -17.65
N ALA A 168 0.64 13.27 -18.97
CA ALA A 168 -0.58 13.24 -19.76
C ALA A 168 -1.38 11.94 -19.61
N VAL A 169 -0.78 10.88 -19.05
CA VAL A 169 -1.47 9.64 -18.75
C VAL A 169 -2.51 9.87 -17.65
N ARG A 170 -3.73 9.39 -17.87
CA ARG A 170 -4.88 9.59 -16.98
C ARG A 170 -5.17 8.40 -16.09
N GLU A 171 -4.58 7.24 -16.36
CA GLU A 171 -4.66 6.08 -15.50
C GLU A 171 -3.68 6.25 -14.32
N ILE A 172 -4.25 6.23 -13.13
CA ILE A 172 -3.53 6.51 -11.89
C ILE A 172 -3.39 5.28 -11.02
N ASN A 173 -2.35 5.29 -10.19
CA ASN A 173 -2.14 4.36 -9.12
C ASN A 173 -3.02 4.74 -7.90
N SER A 174 -3.87 3.82 -7.45
CA SER A 174 -4.63 4.01 -6.21
C SER A 174 -3.80 3.87 -4.95
N GLY A 175 -2.64 3.22 -5.04
CA GLY A 175 -1.81 2.84 -3.90
C GLY A 175 -2.23 1.53 -3.23
N ILE A 176 -3.18 0.81 -3.80
CA ILE A 176 -3.67 -0.47 -3.29
C ILE A 176 -3.10 -1.60 -4.13
N TYR A 177 -2.44 -2.57 -3.48
CA TYR A 177 -1.70 -3.64 -4.15
C TYR A 177 -1.96 -5.00 -3.54
N VAL A 178 -1.85 -6.03 -4.38
CA VAL A 178 -1.62 -7.40 -3.95
C VAL A 178 -0.26 -7.83 -4.50
N PHE A 179 0.63 -8.25 -3.62
CA PHE A 179 1.96 -8.74 -3.97
C PHE A 179 2.07 -10.23 -3.66
N ASP A 180 2.83 -10.95 -4.49
CA ASP A 180 3.48 -12.17 -4.02
C ASP A 180 4.45 -11.82 -2.88
N ALA A 181 4.42 -12.57 -1.78
CA ALA A 181 5.19 -12.24 -0.58
C ALA A 181 6.71 -12.25 -0.84
N GLY A 182 7.19 -13.23 -1.60
CA GLY A 182 8.61 -13.33 -1.97
C GLY A 182 9.04 -12.18 -2.87
N ALA A 183 8.23 -11.87 -3.86
CA ALA A 183 8.46 -10.74 -4.77
C ALA A 183 8.50 -9.40 -4.04
N LEU A 184 7.59 -9.20 -3.08
CA LEU A 184 7.58 -7.98 -2.26
C LEU A 184 8.85 -7.84 -1.42
N ARG A 185 9.26 -8.89 -0.72
CA ARG A 185 10.48 -8.86 0.10
C ARG A 185 11.72 -8.61 -0.73
N ASP A 186 11.86 -9.30 -1.86
CA ASP A 186 12.98 -9.10 -2.76
C ASP A 186 12.99 -7.68 -3.33
N GLY A 187 11.85 -7.19 -3.82
CA GLY A 187 11.74 -5.84 -4.36
C GLY A 187 12.04 -4.76 -3.34
N VAL A 188 11.50 -4.86 -2.14
CA VAL A 188 11.75 -3.88 -1.06
C VAL A 188 13.23 -3.85 -0.68
N SER A 189 13.93 -4.98 -0.68
CA SER A 189 15.36 -5.05 -0.38
C SER A 189 16.23 -4.37 -1.45
N LYS A 190 15.72 -4.21 -2.67
CA LYS A 190 16.42 -3.62 -3.83
C LYS A 190 16.05 -2.16 -4.09
N LEU A 191 15.13 -1.58 -3.33
CA LEU A 191 14.73 -0.18 -3.49
C LEU A 191 15.90 0.78 -3.29
N SER A 192 15.92 1.84 -4.12
CA SER A 192 16.80 2.98 -3.95
C SER A 192 15.98 4.26 -3.75
N ASN A 193 16.61 5.30 -3.24
CA ASN A 193 16.00 6.62 -3.08
C ASN A 193 16.53 7.63 -4.11
N ASP A 194 17.09 7.16 -5.20
CA ASP A 194 17.59 8.00 -6.31
C ASP A 194 16.43 8.47 -7.19
N ASN A 195 15.71 9.45 -6.69
CA ASN A 195 14.55 10.08 -7.32
C ASN A 195 14.38 11.52 -6.81
N VAL A 196 13.46 12.27 -7.41
CA VAL A 196 13.22 13.70 -7.09
C VAL A 196 12.88 13.92 -5.61
N GLN A 197 12.17 13.00 -4.97
CA GLN A 197 11.78 13.13 -3.57
C GLN A 197 12.80 12.56 -2.58
N GLY A 198 13.80 11.81 -3.05
CA GLY A 198 14.78 11.14 -2.19
C GLY A 198 14.16 10.06 -1.30
N GLU A 199 13.07 9.44 -1.74
CA GLU A 199 12.30 8.47 -0.99
C GLU A 199 12.35 7.07 -1.62
N TYR A 200 12.10 6.06 -0.80
CA TYR A 200 11.95 4.67 -1.27
C TYR A 200 10.50 4.45 -1.71
N TYR A 201 10.28 4.43 -3.03
CA TYR A 201 8.94 4.27 -3.60
C TYR A 201 8.52 2.82 -3.71
N LEU A 202 7.38 2.46 -3.13
CA LEU A 202 6.78 1.14 -3.35
C LEU A 202 6.44 0.89 -4.82
N THR A 203 6.11 1.94 -5.56
CA THR A 203 5.84 1.88 -7.01
C THR A 203 7.01 1.31 -7.82
N ASP A 204 8.24 1.47 -7.36
CA ASP A 204 9.41 0.89 -8.02
C ASP A 204 9.43 -0.65 -7.98
N VAL A 205 8.79 -1.26 -6.99
CA VAL A 205 8.63 -2.73 -6.94
C VAL A 205 7.75 -3.22 -8.08
N VAL A 206 6.73 -2.46 -8.46
CA VAL A 206 5.88 -2.78 -9.63
C VAL A 206 6.71 -2.80 -10.92
N THR A 207 7.54 -1.80 -11.12
CA THR A 207 8.45 -1.72 -12.26
C THR A 207 9.45 -2.89 -12.26
N MET A 208 10.04 -3.23 -11.13
CA MET A 208 10.95 -4.37 -10.99
C MET A 208 10.27 -5.71 -11.29
N ALA A 209 9.01 -5.87 -10.90
CA ALA A 209 8.23 -7.07 -11.23
C ALA A 209 7.98 -7.19 -12.75
N ALA A 210 7.72 -6.05 -13.40
CA ALA A 210 7.47 -6.01 -14.85
C ALA A 210 8.74 -6.26 -15.67
N ASP A 211 9.90 -5.80 -15.23
CA ASP A 211 11.18 -5.93 -15.95
C ASP A 211 12.00 -7.19 -15.60
N GLY A 212 11.50 -8.01 -14.69
CA GLY A 212 12.17 -9.25 -14.26
C GLY A 212 13.31 -9.05 -13.25
N THR A 213 13.47 -7.87 -12.68
CA THR A 213 14.46 -7.60 -11.62
C THR A 213 14.11 -8.32 -10.32
N VAL A 214 12.81 -8.46 -10.03
CA VAL A 214 12.30 -9.19 -8.86
C VAL A 214 12.15 -10.67 -9.19
N GLU A 215 12.73 -11.51 -8.34
CA GLU A 215 12.64 -12.95 -8.44
C GLU A 215 11.77 -13.52 -7.32
N VAL A 216 10.98 -14.54 -7.65
CA VAL A 216 10.31 -15.37 -6.66
C VAL A 216 11.24 -16.52 -6.33
N PRO A 217 11.67 -16.68 -5.07
CA PRO A 217 12.39 -17.87 -4.66
C PRO A 217 11.53 -19.10 -4.93
N GLY A 218 12.05 -20.05 -5.71
CA GLY A 218 11.37 -21.30 -6.06
C GLY A 218 11.15 -22.22 -4.87
#